data_4989bb745de9ac018b6cb124f422146e
#
_entry.id   4989bb745de9ac018b6cb124f422146e
#
_cell.length_a   1.000
_cell.length_b   1.000
_cell.length_c   1.000
_cell.angle_alpha   90.00
_cell.angle_beta   90.00
_cell.angle_gamma   90.00
#
_symmetry.space_group_name_H-M   'P 1'
#
loop_
_entity.id
_entity.type
_entity.pdbx_description
1 polymer ?
#
loop_
_entity_poly.entity_id
_entity_poly.type
_entity_poly.pdbx_seq_one_letter_code
_entity_poly.pdbx_strand_id
1 'polypeptide(L)'
;MSDLTVDRARLAYVPAQPRPTKKTEHTENLGIIPMSLRTVHFVMPGGVDDPAAPSGGNAYDRRVCLDLPGFGWQVVRHAAPGAWPDPDADARESLARTLAQMPDDTVVLLDGLVACGVPEIVVPEAERLRIAVLVHLPLGDETGLDPAVAADLDARERAVLRAVPATIATSDWAVRRLVAHHGLAPDRVHLAAPGADIAPLAPGTDGISHLVCVAAVTPRKGQHRLVEALAAVRDLPWTCSLVGGLGTDPEYVATLRAQIERYGLADRLHLTGPRTGADLDASYAAADLLVLTSYAETYGMAVTEALARGIPVIATDVGGLPEAVGRAPDGGVPGILVPPEDPAAIAAELRGWFGEPDVRRRLKAAARGRRSALGGWAATARSLAGVLGRLPGAPRRAA
;
A
#
# COMPACT_ATOMS: atom_id res chain seq x y z
N MET A 1 57.50 -20.72 -48.60
CA MET A 1 58.47 -21.55 -47.92
C MET A 1 58.12 -21.56 -46.45
N SER A 2 57.52 -22.69 -46.12
CA SER A 2 57.55 -23.57 -44.93
C SER A 2 57.12 -22.89 -43.62
N ASP A 3 55.90 -23.10 -43.25
CA ASP A 3 55.33 -24.12 -42.31
C ASP A 3 56.26 -24.46 -41.12
N LEU A 4 55.77 -24.20 -39.91
CA LEU A 4 55.89 -25.07 -38.73
C LEU A 4 54.76 -24.77 -37.74
N THR A 5 53.75 -25.65 -37.81
CA THR A 5 52.74 -25.90 -36.77
C THR A 5 53.42 -26.50 -35.53
N VAL A 6 53.10 -25.96 -34.36
CA VAL A 6 53.40 -26.60 -33.06
C VAL A 6 52.08 -26.90 -32.35
N ASP A 7 51.80 -28.18 -32.35
CA ASP A 7 50.77 -28.86 -31.58
C ASP A 7 51.03 -28.74 -30.06
N ARG A 8 50.05 -28.18 -29.29
CA ARG A 8 50.03 -28.19 -27.85
C ARG A 8 48.95 -29.11 -27.32
N ALA A 9 49.36 -30.35 -27.05
CA ALA A 9 48.56 -31.31 -26.32
C ALA A 9 48.05 -30.73 -24.98
N ARG A 10 46.72 -30.74 -24.81
CA ARG A 10 46.04 -30.47 -23.54
C ARG A 10 46.13 -31.72 -22.68
N LEU A 11 46.93 -31.65 -21.59
CA LEU A 11 46.86 -32.55 -20.45
C LEU A 11 45.59 -32.26 -19.64
N ALA A 12 44.63 -33.19 -19.68
CA ALA A 12 43.44 -33.16 -18.85
C ALA A 12 43.83 -33.62 -17.42
N TYR A 13 43.62 -32.74 -16.46
CA TYR A 13 43.73 -33.07 -15.03
C TYR A 13 42.42 -33.74 -14.59
N VAL A 14 42.51 -35.00 -14.15
CA VAL A 14 41.41 -35.75 -13.52
C VAL A 14 41.63 -35.71 -12.02
N PRO A 15 40.73 -35.09 -11.24
CA PRO A 15 40.86 -35.13 -9.76
C PRO A 15 40.39 -36.49 -9.24
N ALA A 16 41.21 -37.07 -8.36
CA ALA A 16 40.93 -38.33 -7.67
C ALA A 16 39.72 -38.21 -6.74
N GLN A 17 38.82 -39.17 -6.83
CA GLN A 17 37.66 -39.28 -5.91
C GLN A 17 38.11 -39.76 -4.54
N PRO A 18 37.65 -39.17 -3.42
CA PRO A 18 37.90 -39.65 -2.08
C PRO A 18 37.07 -40.93 -1.80
N ARG A 19 37.70 -41.89 -1.14
CA ARG A 19 37.06 -43.13 -0.67
C ARG A 19 36.00 -42.87 0.38
N PRO A 20 34.88 -43.62 0.43
CA PRO A 20 33.83 -43.43 1.44
C PRO A 20 34.33 -43.93 2.81
N THR A 21 34.39 -43.02 3.76
CA THR A 21 34.51 -43.36 5.19
C THR A 21 33.10 -43.68 5.72
N LYS A 22 32.93 -44.88 6.30
CA LYS A 22 31.75 -45.26 7.05
C LYS A 22 31.54 -44.26 8.21
N LYS A 23 30.60 -43.35 8.11
CA LYS A 23 30.03 -42.62 9.24
C LYS A 23 28.80 -43.36 9.71
N THR A 24 28.83 -43.79 10.96
CA THR A 24 27.67 -44.24 11.74
C THR A 24 26.65 -43.10 11.79
N GLU A 25 25.54 -43.27 11.09
CA GLU A 25 24.40 -42.35 11.16
C GLU A 25 23.62 -42.62 12.45
N HIS A 26 23.89 -41.80 13.50
CA HIS A 26 22.84 -41.46 14.45
C HIS A 26 22.12 -40.25 13.90
N THR A 27 21.15 -40.46 13.03
CA THR A 27 20.13 -39.50 12.72
C THR A 27 19.15 -39.49 13.90
N GLU A 28 19.39 -38.58 14.85
CA GLU A 28 18.30 -38.11 15.70
C GLU A 28 17.26 -37.47 14.78
N ASN A 29 16.19 -38.23 14.58
CA ASN A 29 14.99 -37.76 13.91
C ASN A 29 14.33 -36.73 14.84
N LEU A 30 14.80 -35.47 14.80
CA LEU A 30 14.06 -34.34 15.35
C LEU A 30 12.76 -34.28 14.54
N GLY A 31 11.74 -34.93 15.07
CA GLY A 31 10.38 -34.90 14.55
C GLY A 31 9.94 -33.44 14.43
N ILE A 32 10.10 -32.89 13.24
CA ILE A 32 9.38 -31.67 12.84
C ILE A 32 7.92 -32.10 12.81
N ILE A 33 7.21 -31.92 13.93
CA ILE A 33 5.75 -31.97 13.95
C ILE A 33 5.35 -30.91 12.95
N PRO A 34 4.70 -31.26 11.83
CA PRO A 34 4.18 -30.24 10.92
C PRO A 34 3.21 -29.40 11.74
N MET A 35 3.56 -28.14 12.03
CA MET A 35 2.61 -27.21 12.60
C MET A 35 1.43 -27.18 11.62
N SER A 36 0.27 -27.68 12.04
CA SER A 36 -0.94 -27.58 11.24
C SER A 36 -1.15 -26.09 10.97
N LEU A 37 -1.07 -25.70 9.70
CA LEU A 37 -1.32 -24.34 9.28
C LEU A 37 -2.75 -23.97 9.69
N ARG A 38 -2.91 -22.84 10.36
CA ARG A 38 -4.23 -22.27 10.62
C ARG A 38 -4.78 -21.73 9.30
N THR A 39 -6.08 -21.85 9.08
CA THR A 39 -6.70 -21.32 7.88
C THR A 39 -7.36 -19.98 8.16
N VAL A 40 -7.16 -19.00 7.28
CA VAL A 40 -7.90 -17.75 7.23
C VAL A 40 -8.57 -17.60 5.86
N HIS A 41 -9.85 -17.30 5.86
CA HIS A 41 -10.59 -16.93 4.66
C HIS A 41 -10.50 -15.41 4.50
N PHE A 42 -9.87 -14.96 3.42
CA PHE A 42 -9.74 -13.54 3.14
C PHE A 42 -10.67 -13.12 2.00
N VAL A 43 -11.68 -12.31 2.34
CA VAL A 43 -12.65 -11.78 1.38
C VAL A 43 -12.23 -10.37 0.99
N MET A 44 -12.01 -10.16 -0.30
CA MET A 44 -11.47 -8.93 -0.90
C MET A 44 -12.35 -8.49 -2.08
N PRO A 45 -12.28 -7.22 -2.53
CA PRO A 45 -12.95 -6.79 -3.74
C PRO A 45 -12.55 -7.62 -4.96
N GLY A 46 -13.50 -7.88 -5.87
CA GLY A 46 -13.28 -8.70 -7.06
C GLY A 46 -12.19 -8.18 -7.99
N GLY A 47 -11.98 -6.85 -8.01
CA GLY A 47 -10.94 -6.19 -8.80
C GLY A 47 -9.54 -6.12 -8.15
N VAL A 48 -9.28 -6.86 -7.06
CA VAL A 48 -8.00 -6.79 -6.32
C VAL A 48 -6.76 -7.06 -7.17
N ASP A 49 -6.88 -7.88 -8.21
CA ASP A 49 -5.79 -8.26 -9.12
C ASP A 49 -5.81 -7.47 -10.47
N ASP A 50 -6.71 -6.50 -10.64
CA ASP A 50 -6.82 -5.73 -11.88
C ASP A 50 -5.64 -4.75 -12.05
N PRO A 51 -4.76 -4.97 -13.05
CA PRO A 51 -3.62 -4.09 -13.31
C PRO A 51 -4.04 -2.73 -13.89
N ALA A 52 -5.26 -2.57 -14.39
CA ALA A 52 -5.79 -1.31 -14.91
C ALA A 52 -6.25 -0.37 -13.79
N ALA A 53 -6.56 -0.92 -12.61
CA ALA A 53 -7.02 -0.18 -11.43
C ALA A 53 -6.15 -0.44 -10.19
N PRO A 54 -4.83 -0.20 -10.24
CA PRO A 54 -3.95 -0.44 -9.10
C PRO A 54 -4.28 0.53 -7.96
N SER A 55 -4.40 0.00 -6.75
CA SER A 55 -4.57 0.79 -5.54
C SER A 55 -3.63 0.32 -4.43
N GLY A 56 -3.37 1.19 -3.44
CA GLY A 56 -2.60 0.82 -2.25
C GLY A 56 -3.28 -0.30 -1.46
N GLY A 57 -4.62 -0.26 -1.32
CA GLY A 57 -5.39 -1.32 -0.67
C GLY A 57 -5.22 -2.66 -1.36
N ASN A 58 -5.45 -2.71 -2.69
CA ASN A 58 -5.26 -3.93 -3.47
C ASN A 58 -3.83 -4.48 -3.38
N ALA A 59 -2.82 -3.60 -3.38
CA ALA A 59 -1.42 -4.01 -3.22
C ALA A 59 -1.16 -4.60 -1.82
N TYR A 60 -1.72 -4.00 -0.79
CA TYR A 60 -1.65 -4.49 0.57
C TYR A 60 -2.29 -5.88 0.70
N ASP A 61 -3.51 -6.06 0.21
CA ASP A 61 -4.25 -7.32 0.29
C ASP A 61 -3.53 -8.46 -0.42
N ARG A 62 -3.04 -8.21 -1.63
CA ARG A 62 -2.21 -9.19 -2.36
C ARG A 62 -0.97 -9.58 -1.55
N ARG A 63 -0.31 -8.58 -0.95
CA ARG A 63 0.91 -8.83 -0.16
C ARG A 63 0.62 -9.64 1.09
N VAL A 64 -0.47 -9.35 1.78
CA VAL A 64 -0.94 -10.14 2.92
C VAL A 64 -1.18 -11.60 2.54
N CYS A 65 -1.82 -11.85 1.39
CA CYS A 65 -2.03 -13.21 0.90
C CYS A 65 -0.72 -13.97 0.63
N LEU A 66 0.32 -13.26 0.17
CA LEU A 66 1.62 -13.85 -0.12
C LEU A 66 2.46 -14.12 1.14
N ASP A 67 2.38 -13.24 2.13
CA ASP A 67 3.32 -13.25 3.27
C ASP A 67 2.77 -13.97 4.52
N LEU A 68 1.44 -14.00 4.74
CA LEU A 68 0.82 -14.73 5.86
C LEU A 68 1.21 -16.22 5.97
N PRO A 69 1.41 -16.96 4.86
CA PRO A 69 1.88 -18.34 4.94
C PRO A 69 3.21 -18.50 5.69
N GLY A 70 4.11 -17.53 5.60
CA GLY A 70 5.37 -17.50 6.36
C GLY A 70 5.18 -17.34 7.87
N PHE A 71 3.97 -17.05 8.35
CA PHE A 71 3.59 -16.87 9.75
C PHE A 71 2.57 -17.91 10.24
N GLY A 72 2.48 -19.07 9.57
CA GLY A 72 1.68 -20.22 10.00
C GLY A 72 0.22 -20.15 9.60
N TRP A 73 -0.14 -19.39 8.57
CA TRP A 73 -1.49 -19.29 8.06
C TRP A 73 -1.61 -19.76 6.61
N GLN A 74 -2.61 -20.59 6.32
CA GLN A 74 -3.07 -20.84 4.96
C GLN A 74 -4.14 -19.82 4.61
N VAL A 75 -3.97 -19.08 3.52
CA VAL A 75 -4.93 -18.07 3.06
C VAL A 75 -5.82 -18.67 1.97
N VAL A 76 -7.13 -18.69 2.22
CA VAL A 76 -8.16 -19.01 1.23
C VAL A 76 -8.75 -17.68 0.75
N ARG A 77 -8.48 -17.33 -0.51
CA ARG A 77 -8.91 -16.05 -1.11
C ARG A 77 -10.34 -16.15 -1.63
N HIS A 78 -11.13 -15.13 -1.37
CA HIS A 78 -12.48 -14.95 -1.91
C HIS A 78 -12.58 -13.57 -2.54
N ALA A 79 -12.70 -13.53 -3.88
CA ALA A 79 -12.95 -12.29 -4.61
C ALA A 79 -14.46 -12.00 -4.60
N ALA A 80 -14.87 -10.95 -3.90
CA ALA A 80 -16.25 -10.49 -3.84
C ALA A 80 -16.59 -9.67 -5.10
N PRO A 81 -17.45 -10.16 -5.99
CA PRO A 81 -17.85 -9.42 -7.18
C PRO A 81 -18.66 -8.18 -6.80
N GLY A 82 -18.76 -7.21 -7.70
CA GLY A 82 -19.59 -6.03 -7.55
C GLY A 82 -18.82 -4.73 -7.30
N ALA A 83 -19.56 -3.64 -7.26
CA ALA A 83 -19.07 -2.29 -6.99
C ALA A 83 -19.19 -1.97 -5.49
N TRP A 84 -18.11 -2.11 -4.77
CA TRP A 84 -18.05 -1.83 -3.33
C TRP A 84 -17.69 -0.37 -3.07
N PRO A 85 -18.26 0.26 -2.02
CA PRO A 85 -19.07 -0.30 -0.91
C PRO A 85 -20.58 -0.36 -1.15
N ASP A 86 -21.09 -0.06 -2.35
CA ASP A 86 -22.51 -0.10 -2.68
C ASP A 86 -22.81 -1.15 -3.76
N PRO A 87 -22.77 -2.45 -3.40
CA PRO A 87 -22.97 -3.55 -4.33
C PRO A 87 -24.45 -3.71 -4.73
N ASP A 88 -24.67 -4.23 -5.93
CA ASP A 88 -25.99 -4.66 -6.38
C ASP A 88 -26.51 -5.91 -5.61
N ALA A 89 -27.74 -6.34 -5.93
CA ALA A 89 -28.38 -7.47 -5.26
C ALA A 89 -27.61 -8.79 -5.47
N ASP A 90 -27.07 -9.02 -6.67
CA ASP A 90 -26.35 -10.25 -7.00
C ASP A 90 -25.01 -10.34 -6.24
N ALA A 91 -24.31 -9.22 -6.13
CA ALA A 91 -23.08 -9.14 -5.34
C ALA A 91 -23.34 -9.35 -3.83
N ARG A 92 -24.43 -8.76 -3.30
CA ARG A 92 -24.87 -8.98 -1.91
C ARG A 92 -25.19 -10.44 -1.66
N GLU A 93 -25.96 -11.09 -2.53
CA GLU A 93 -26.30 -12.52 -2.42
C GLU A 93 -25.04 -13.40 -2.52
N SER A 94 -24.12 -13.07 -3.42
CA SER A 94 -22.86 -13.80 -3.57
C SER A 94 -22.01 -13.73 -2.31
N LEU A 95 -21.87 -12.56 -1.67
CA LEU A 95 -21.15 -12.40 -0.41
C LEU A 95 -21.84 -13.17 0.72
N ALA A 96 -23.16 -13.03 0.87
CA ALA A 96 -23.95 -13.72 1.89
C ALA A 96 -23.77 -15.23 1.77
N ARG A 97 -23.86 -15.77 0.57
CA ARG A 97 -23.64 -17.21 0.28
C ARG A 97 -22.22 -17.65 0.62
N THR A 98 -21.22 -16.83 0.26
CA THR A 98 -19.81 -17.12 0.56
C THR A 98 -19.59 -17.25 2.06
N LEU A 99 -20.11 -16.31 2.85
CA LEU A 99 -19.97 -16.35 4.31
C LEU A 99 -20.78 -17.50 4.91
N ALA A 100 -22.03 -17.71 4.49
CA ALA A 100 -22.90 -18.77 4.99
C ALA A 100 -22.34 -20.21 4.78
N GLN A 101 -21.53 -20.42 3.76
CA GLN A 101 -20.87 -21.70 3.49
C GLN A 101 -19.68 -21.99 4.41
N MET A 102 -19.17 -21.01 5.12
CA MET A 102 -18.06 -21.20 6.06
C MET A 102 -18.56 -21.86 7.34
N PRO A 103 -17.88 -22.88 7.87
CA PRO A 103 -18.21 -23.50 9.15
C PRO A 103 -18.15 -22.45 10.30
N ASP A 104 -18.90 -22.72 11.37
CA ASP A 104 -18.80 -21.91 12.58
C ASP A 104 -17.36 -21.92 13.13
N ASP A 105 -16.98 -20.84 13.80
CA ASP A 105 -15.63 -20.60 14.35
C ASP A 105 -14.52 -20.47 13.30
N THR A 106 -14.87 -20.36 12.00
CA THR A 106 -13.92 -20.07 10.93
C THR A 106 -13.33 -18.67 11.11
N VAL A 107 -12.00 -18.54 10.95
CA VAL A 107 -11.29 -17.25 10.96
C VAL A 107 -11.46 -16.58 9.62
N VAL A 108 -12.02 -15.38 9.61
CA VAL A 108 -12.29 -14.60 8.42
C VAL A 108 -11.65 -13.21 8.54
N LEU A 109 -10.88 -12.83 7.53
CA LEU A 109 -10.42 -11.46 7.31
C LEU A 109 -11.29 -10.86 6.21
N LEU A 110 -11.92 -9.73 6.48
CA LEU A 110 -12.72 -8.99 5.49
C LEU A 110 -12.04 -7.66 5.16
N ASP A 111 -11.89 -7.34 3.88
CA ASP A 111 -11.58 -5.98 3.47
C ASP A 111 -12.73 -5.05 3.89
N GLY A 112 -12.39 -3.90 4.47
CA GLY A 112 -13.35 -2.92 4.98
C GLY A 112 -14.28 -2.34 3.91
N LEU A 113 -13.78 -2.22 2.68
CA LEU A 113 -14.61 -1.76 1.56
C LEU A 113 -15.76 -2.73 1.27
N VAL A 114 -15.51 -4.05 1.39
CA VAL A 114 -16.54 -5.08 1.23
C VAL A 114 -17.41 -5.19 2.49
N ALA A 115 -16.78 -5.29 3.65
CA ALA A 115 -17.48 -5.58 4.90
C ALA A 115 -18.41 -4.45 5.35
N CYS A 116 -17.92 -3.21 5.30
CA CYS A 116 -18.59 -2.07 5.91
C CYS A 116 -19.72 -1.50 5.06
N GLY A 117 -19.81 -1.88 3.78
CA GLY A 117 -20.93 -1.50 2.91
C GLY A 117 -22.24 -2.24 3.18
N VAL A 118 -22.17 -3.41 3.84
CA VAL A 118 -23.31 -4.35 3.95
C VAL A 118 -23.44 -4.93 5.39
N PRO A 119 -23.72 -4.08 6.40
CA PRO A 119 -23.84 -4.53 7.78
C PRO A 119 -24.90 -5.60 7.99
N GLU A 120 -25.98 -5.60 7.20
CA GLU A 120 -27.05 -6.60 7.25
C GLU A 120 -26.58 -8.02 6.92
N ILE A 121 -25.44 -8.16 6.22
CA ILE A 121 -24.82 -9.46 5.91
C ILE A 121 -23.76 -9.80 6.95
N VAL A 122 -22.88 -8.85 7.28
CA VAL A 122 -21.68 -9.13 8.10
C VAL A 122 -22.00 -9.23 9.60
N VAL A 123 -22.88 -8.38 10.11
CA VAL A 123 -23.18 -8.34 11.55
C VAL A 123 -23.76 -9.68 12.07
N PRO A 124 -24.74 -10.33 11.40
CA PRO A 124 -25.22 -11.65 11.83
C PRO A 124 -24.14 -12.73 11.78
N GLU A 125 -23.23 -12.66 10.81
CA GLU A 125 -22.14 -13.63 10.65
C GLU A 125 -21.07 -13.50 11.74
N ALA A 126 -20.89 -12.32 12.33
CA ALA A 126 -19.98 -12.10 13.46
C ALA A 126 -20.38 -12.87 14.74
N GLU A 127 -21.62 -13.38 14.83
CA GLU A 127 -22.07 -14.24 15.94
C GLU A 127 -21.50 -15.67 15.85
N ARG A 128 -21.13 -16.14 14.66
CA ARG A 128 -20.66 -17.51 14.44
C ARG A 128 -19.27 -17.61 13.81
N LEU A 129 -18.78 -16.56 13.12
CA LEU A 129 -17.46 -16.48 12.51
C LEU A 129 -16.54 -15.60 13.36
N ARG A 130 -15.25 -15.91 13.32
CA ARG A 130 -14.20 -15.10 13.97
C ARG A 130 -13.71 -14.05 12.99
N ILE A 131 -14.41 -12.93 12.91
CA ILE A 131 -14.19 -11.91 11.88
C ILE A 131 -13.19 -10.84 12.37
N ALA A 132 -12.18 -10.54 11.55
CA ALA A 132 -11.41 -9.29 11.62
C ALA A 132 -11.70 -8.46 10.37
N VAL A 133 -11.84 -7.14 10.51
CA VAL A 133 -12.03 -6.20 9.38
C VAL A 133 -10.77 -5.38 9.20
N LEU A 134 -10.24 -5.35 7.96
CA LEU A 134 -9.08 -4.57 7.55
C LEU A 134 -9.56 -3.27 6.89
N VAL A 135 -9.33 -2.14 7.54
CA VAL A 135 -9.76 -0.82 7.06
C VAL A 135 -8.60 -0.11 6.37
N HIS A 136 -8.68 0.02 5.05
CA HIS A 136 -7.72 0.79 4.26
C HIS A 136 -8.03 2.29 4.26
N LEU A 137 -9.31 2.66 4.19
CA LEU A 137 -9.82 4.03 4.29
C LEU A 137 -11.21 3.94 4.93
N PRO A 138 -11.50 4.72 6.00
CA PRO A 138 -12.89 4.82 6.48
C PRO A 138 -13.81 5.27 5.36
N LEU A 139 -14.96 4.61 5.21
CA LEU A 139 -15.85 4.82 4.06
C LEU A 139 -16.35 6.26 3.95
N GLY A 140 -16.65 6.89 5.07
CA GLY A 140 -17.09 8.28 5.14
C GLY A 140 -16.00 9.32 4.88
N ASP A 141 -14.70 8.92 4.90
CA ASP A 141 -13.56 9.81 4.65
C ASP A 141 -13.21 9.93 3.15
N GLU A 142 -13.99 9.31 2.23
CA GLU A 142 -13.80 9.50 0.80
C GLU A 142 -14.21 10.91 0.38
N THR A 143 -13.42 11.53 -0.49
CA THR A 143 -13.59 12.92 -0.90
C THR A 143 -14.68 13.04 -1.99
N GLY A 144 -15.52 14.05 -1.86
CA GLY A 144 -16.55 14.38 -2.87
C GLY A 144 -17.88 13.64 -2.67
N LEU A 145 -18.03 12.91 -1.58
CA LEU A 145 -19.32 12.31 -1.22
C LEU A 145 -20.33 13.38 -0.84
N ASP A 146 -21.59 13.16 -1.24
CA ASP A 146 -22.70 13.90 -0.65
C ASP A 146 -22.72 13.67 0.87
N PRO A 147 -22.96 14.72 1.69
CA PRO A 147 -22.96 14.58 3.15
C PRO A 147 -23.89 13.50 3.70
N ALA A 148 -25.06 13.28 3.05
CA ALA A 148 -25.98 12.24 3.47
C ALA A 148 -25.45 10.84 3.13
N VAL A 149 -24.79 10.69 1.99
CA VAL A 149 -24.13 9.42 1.59
C VAL A 149 -22.96 9.14 2.52
N ALA A 150 -22.13 10.13 2.83
CA ALA A 150 -21.01 9.98 3.77
C ALA A 150 -21.49 9.55 5.16
N ALA A 151 -22.59 10.17 5.66
CA ALA A 151 -23.19 9.83 6.95
C ALA A 151 -23.79 8.40 6.98
N ASP A 152 -24.40 7.95 5.88
CA ASP A 152 -24.92 6.60 5.77
C ASP A 152 -23.80 5.56 5.75
N LEU A 153 -22.76 5.78 4.93
CA LEU A 153 -21.56 4.90 4.90
C LEU A 153 -20.87 4.84 6.27
N ASP A 154 -20.75 5.96 6.95
CA ASP A 154 -20.19 6.04 8.31
C ASP A 154 -21.03 5.23 9.33
N ALA A 155 -22.36 5.30 9.22
CA ALA A 155 -23.27 4.52 10.08
C ALA A 155 -23.13 3.01 9.82
N ARG A 156 -23.06 2.60 8.55
CA ARG A 156 -22.87 1.20 8.15
C ARG A 156 -21.51 0.67 8.67
N GLU A 157 -20.42 1.41 8.43
CA GLU A 157 -19.09 1.06 8.93
C GLU A 157 -19.06 0.91 10.45
N ARG A 158 -19.65 1.87 11.17
CA ARG A 158 -19.76 1.81 12.63
C ARG A 158 -20.50 0.57 13.11
N ALA A 159 -21.58 0.18 12.43
CA ALA A 159 -22.36 -1.00 12.79
C ALA A 159 -21.51 -2.28 12.68
N VAL A 160 -20.76 -2.43 11.57
CA VAL A 160 -19.88 -3.59 11.36
C VAL A 160 -18.73 -3.60 12.36
N LEU A 161 -17.98 -2.48 12.49
CA LEU A 161 -16.77 -2.41 13.33
C LEU A 161 -17.09 -2.60 14.82
N ARG A 162 -18.31 -2.27 15.26
CA ARG A 162 -18.75 -2.56 16.63
C ARG A 162 -19.14 -4.02 16.84
N ALA A 163 -19.59 -4.72 15.81
CA ALA A 163 -20.02 -6.10 15.90
C ALA A 163 -18.83 -7.10 15.86
N VAL A 164 -17.77 -6.79 15.08
CA VAL A 164 -16.64 -7.71 14.91
C VAL A 164 -15.64 -7.62 16.07
N PRO A 165 -14.97 -8.71 16.47
CA PRO A 165 -14.03 -8.72 17.59
C PRO A 165 -12.73 -7.94 17.35
N ALA A 166 -12.31 -7.72 16.09
CA ALA A 166 -11.08 -7.01 15.79
C ALA A 166 -11.21 -6.17 14.52
N THR A 167 -10.66 -4.96 14.58
CA THR A 167 -10.46 -4.05 13.46
C THR A 167 -8.96 -3.86 13.26
N ILE A 168 -8.50 -3.90 12.02
CA ILE A 168 -7.10 -3.72 11.64
C ILE A 168 -6.99 -2.42 10.85
N ALA A 169 -6.10 -1.54 11.28
CA ALA A 169 -5.83 -0.24 10.67
C ALA A 169 -4.40 -0.18 10.12
N THR A 170 -4.17 0.67 9.12
CA THR A 170 -2.91 0.75 8.38
C THR A 170 -1.91 1.77 8.92
N SER A 171 -2.28 2.60 9.90
CA SER A 171 -1.41 3.59 10.56
C SER A 171 -1.87 3.87 11.98
N ASP A 172 -1.01 4.45 12.82
CA ASP A 172 -1.39 4.92 14.15
C ASP A 172 -2.44 6.03 14.07
N TRP A 173 -2.38 6.88 13.03
CA TRP A 173 -3.42 7.87 12.77
C TRP A 173 -4.77 7.19 12.53
N ALA A 174 -4.81 6.15 11.67
CA ALA A 174 -6.04 5.43 11.37
C ALA A 174 -6.59 4.69 12.62
N VAL A 175 -5.72 4.11 13.47
CA VAL A 175 -6.12 3.53 14.76
C VAL A 175 -6.83 4.58 15.61
N ARG A 176 -6.20 5.75 15.82
CA ARG A 176 -6.80 6.83 16.61
C ARG A 176 -8.10 7.34 16.01
N ARG A 177 -8.14 7.49 14.68
CA ARG A 177 -9.33 7.93 13.94
C ARG A 177 -10.51 6.99 14.16
N LEU A 178 -10.31 5.67 13.97
CA LEU A 178 -11.35 4.65 14.13
C LEU A 178 -11.84 4.55 15.57
N VAL A 179 -10.92 4.57 16.55
CA VAL A 179 -11.27 4.55 17.97
C VAL A 179 -12.13 5.76 18.34
N ALA A 180 -11.68 6.97 18.00
CA ALA A 180 -12.36 8.20 18.39
C ALA A 180 -13.69 8.38 17.65
N HIS A 181 -13.71 8.11 16.34
CA HIS A 181 -14.87 8.40 15.47
C HIS A 181 -15.99 7.39 15.66
N HIS A 182 -15.68 6.09 15.67
CA HIS A 182 -16.68 5.03 15.83
C HIS A 182 -16.93 4.62 17.29
N GLY A 183 -16.16 5.17 18.25
CA GLY A 183 -16.25 4.82 19.66
C GLY A 183 -15.90 3.36 19.93
N LEU A 184 -14.86 2.85 19.23
CA LEU A 184 -14.38 1.47 19.41
C LEU A 184 -13.51 1.36 20.67
N ALA A 185 -13.53 0.19 21.32
CA ALA A 185 -12.60 -0.10 22.38
C ALA A 185 -11.15 -0.17 21.82
N PRO A 186 -10.18 0.54 22.44
CA PRO A 186 -8.82 0.61 21.87
C PRO A 186 -8.13 -0.75 21.72
N ASP A 187 -8.46 -1.73 22.55
CA ASP A 187 -7.93 -3.09 22.52
C ASP A 187 -8.49 -3.94 21.38
N ARG A 188 -9.51 -3.45 20.67
CA ARG A 188 -10.09 -4.08 19.48
C ARG A 188 -9.58 -3.50 18.17
N VAL A 189 -8.81 -2.41 18.20
CA VAL A 189 -8.24 -1.77 17.00
C VAL A 189 -6.73 -1.98 16.97
N HIS A 190 -6.25 -2.67 15.97
CA HIS A 190 -4.88 -3.14 15.88
C HIS A 190 -4.16 -2.52 14.68
N LEU A 191 -2.90 -2.14 14.89
CA LEU A 191 -2.05 -1.63 13.82
C LEU A 191 -1.42 -2.78 13.03
N ALA A 192 -1.56 -2.72 11.71
CA ALA A 192 -0.74 -3.47 10.76
C ALA A 192 -0.33 -2.54 9.61
N ALA A 193 0.70 -1.73 9.83
CA ALA A 193 1.17 -0.78 8.83
C ALA A 193 1.70 -1.51 7.58
N PRO A 194 1.48 -0.95 6.36
CA PRO A 194 2.07 -1.48 5.14
C PRO A 194 3.59 -1.54 5.23
N GLY A 195 4.17 -2.62 4.74
CA GLY A 195 5.61 -2.72 4.56
C GLY A 195 6.08 -1.99 3.31
N ALA A 196 7.38 -1.72 3.24
CA ALA A 196 8.06 -1.31 2.03
C ALA A 196 9.06 -2.38 1.60
N ASP A 197 9.12 -2.67 0.31
CA ASP A 197 10.13 -3.57 -0.23
C ASP A 197 11.49 -2.85 -0.31
N ILE A 198 12.56 -3.61 -0.05
CA ILE A 198 13.91 -3.12 -0.30
C ILE A 198 14.06 -2.88 -1.80
N ALA A 199 14.45 -1.67 -2.18
CA ALA A 199 14.63 -1.28 -3.56
C ALA A 199 16.02 -0.67 -3.80
N PRO A 200 16.57 -0.72 -5.03
CA PRO A 200 17.76 0.04 -5.40
C PRO A 200 17.55 1.54 -5.17
N LEU A 201 18.61 2.28 -4.93
CA LEU A 201 18.54 3.74 -4.93
C LEU A 201 18.13 4.23 -6.32
N ALA A 202 17.17 5.15 -6.37
CA ALA A 202 16.82 5.81 -7.62
C ALA A 202 18.00 6.61 -8.17
N PRO A 203 18.44 6.37 -9.41
CA PRO A 203 19.45 7.21 -10.05
C PRO A 203 18.92 8.63 -10.29
N GLY A 204 17.62 8.78 -10.52
CA GLY A 204 17.00 10.02 -10.92
C GLY A 204 17.37 10.41 -12.35
N THR A 205 17.20 11.70 -12.69
CA THR A 205 17.63 12.28 -13.96
C THR A 205 18.91 13.10 -13.77
N ASP A 206 18.78 14.39 -13.52
CA ASP A 206 19.88 15.32 -13.19
C ASP A 206 19.99 15.55 -11.66
N GLY A 207 19.16 14.86 -10.91
CA GLY A 207 19.06 14.98 -9.47
C GLY A 207 18.14 16.09 -8.98
N ILE A 208 17.38 16.75 -9.87
CA ILE A 208 16.54 17.90 -9.52
C ILE A 208 15.21 17.91 -10.25
N SER A 209 15.21 17.65 -11.58
CA SER A 209 14.19 18.18 -12.47
C SER A 209 13.00 17.26 -12.71
N HIS A 210 13.09 15.96 -12.43
CA HIS A 210 11.99 15.05 -12.66
C HIS A 210 11.18 14.78 -11.39
N LEU A 211 9.95 15.27 -11.40
CA LEU A 211 8.97 15.07 -10.33
C LEU A 211 8.08 13.88 -10.66
N VAL A 212 7.66 13.12 -9.64
CA VAL A 212 6.69 12.05 -9.80
C VAL A 212 5.57 12.20 -8.76
N CYS A 213 4.33 11.93 -9.19
CA CYS A 213 3.17 11.73 -8.32
C CYS A 213 2.62 10.33 -8.60
N VAL A 214 2.65 9.43 -7.62
CA VAL A 214 2.15 8.07 -7.77
C VAL A 214 0.87 7.93 -6.97
N ALA A 215 -0.27 8.01 -7.67
CA ALA A 215 -1.60 7.90 -7.09
C ALA A 215 -2.64 7.70 -8.20
N ALA A 216 -3.74 6.99 -7.93
CA ALA A 216 -4.90 7.01 -8.81
C ALA A 216 -5.36 8.45 -9.07
N VAL A 217 -5.77 8.77 -10.29
CA VAL A 217 -6.19 10.14 -10.63
C VAL A 217 -7.64 10.33 -10.20
N THR A 218 -7.81 10.87 -9.00
CA THR A 218 -9.11 11.09 -8.35
C THR A 218 -9.09 12.41 -7.56
N PRO A 219 -10.26 13.02 -7.27
CA PRO A 219 -10.35 14.25 -6.48
C PRO A 219 -9.57 14.15 -5.15
N ARG A 220 -9.70 13.04 -4.44
CA ARG A 220 -9.04 12.81 -3.14
C ARG A 220 -7.52 12.93 -3.19
N LYS A 221 -6.90 12.60 -4.34
CA LYS A 221 -5.44 12.68 -4.52
C LYS A 221 -4.94 14.07 -4.90
N GLY A 222 -5.85 15.00 -5.19
CA GLY A 222 -5.56 16.43 -5.30
C GLY A 222 -4.61 16.83 -6.45
N GLN A 223 -4.49 16.03 -7.51
CA GLN A 223 -3.56 16.33 -8.62
C GLN A 223 -3.82 17.70 -9.25
N HIS A 224 -5.06 18.21 -9.21
CA HIS A 224 -5.38 19.56 -9.69
C HIS A 224 -4.65 20.64 -8.89
N ARG A 225 -4.38 20.45 -7.58
CA ARG A 225 -3.56 21.35 -6.77
C ARG A 225 -2.09 21.28 -7.13
N LEU A 226 -1.61 20.07 -7.47
CA LEU A 226 -0.25 19.94 -8.00
C LEU A 226 -0.10 20.69 -9.33
N VAL A 227 -1.10 20.59 -10.23
CA VAL A 227 -1.10 21.33 -11.50
C VAL A 227 -1.06 22.85 -11.25
N GLU A 228 -1.84 23.38 -10.30
CA GLU A 228 -1.82 24.80 -9.91
C GLU A 228 -0.44 25.22 -9.37
N ALA A 229 0.16 24.42 -8.49
CA ALA A 229 1.48 24.69 -7.95
C ALA A 229 2.57 24.68 -9.03
N LEU A 230 2.52 23.69 -9.94
CA LEU A 230 3.47 23.58 -11.05
C LEU A 230 3.31 24.74 -12.05
N ALA A 231 2.10 25.23 -12.29
CA ALA A 231 1.85 26.42 -13.11
C ALA A 231 2.50 27.67 -12.48
N ALA A 232 2.48 27.82 -11.15
CA ALA A 232 3.09 28.92 -10.45
C ALA A 232 4.64 28.90 -10.50
N VAL A 233 5.25 27.75 -10.80
CA VAL A 233 6.71 27.58 -10.94
C VAL A 233 7.12 27.19 -12.37
N ARG A 234 6.35 27.57 -13.38
CA ARG A 234 6.62 27.25 -14.79
C ARG A 234 7.94 27.82 -15.31
N ASP A 235 8.49 28.83 -14.65
CA ASP A 235 9.78 29.42 -14.91
C ASP A 235 10.97 28.52 -14.56
N LEU A 236 10.73 27.43 -13.77
CA LEU A 236 11.74 26.47 -13.35
C LEU A 236 11.82 25.28 -14.32
N PRO A 237 12.99 24.59 -14.43
CA PRO A 237 13.21 23.50 -15.38
C PRO A 237 12.74 22.16 -14.82
N TRP A 238 11.43 21.94 -14.66
CA TRP A 238 10.87 20.68 -14.18
C TRP A 238 10.14 19.90 -15.29
N THR A 239 10.03 18.60 -15.12
CA THR A 239 9.03 17.72 -15.73
C THR A 239 8.31 16.94 -14.65
N CYS A 240 7.09 16.50 -14.90
CA CYS A 240 6.30 15.76 -13.90
C CYS A 240 5.52 14.63 -14.54
N SER A 241 5.59 13.44 -13.93
CA SER A 241 4.78 12.27 -14.28
C SER A 241 3.70 12.02 -13.23
N LEU A 242 2.44 12.02 -13.65
CA LEU A 242 1.30 11.55 -12.86
C LEU A 242 1.05 10.09 -13.19
N VAL A 243 1.46 9.19 -12.29
CA VAL A 243 1.42 7.74 -12.47
C VAL A 243 0.26 7.17 -11.66
N GLY A 244 -0.74 6.61 -12.32
CA GLY A 244 -1.88 5.98 -11.64
C GLY A 244 -3.08 5.73 -12.54
N GLY A 245 -4.06 4.98 -12.02
CA GLY A 245 -5.28 4.63 -12.73
C GLY A 245 -6.09 5.87 -13.15
N LEU A 246 -6.63 5.82 -14.36
CA LEU A 246 -7.43 6.91 -14.95
C LEU A 246 -8.91 6.54 -15.07
N GLY A 247 -9.28 5.31 -14.68
CA GLY A 247 -10.63 4.77 -14.88
C GLY A 247 -11.60 5.00 -13.73
N THR A 248 -11.10 5.35 -12.53
CA THR A 248 -11.94 5.51 -11.32
C THR A 248 -12.87 6.72 -11.42
N ASP A 249 -12.38 7.83 -11.98
CA ASP A 249 -13.16 9.07 -12.16
C ASP A 249 -12.77 9.72 -13.50
N PRO A 250 -13.41 9.30 -14.62
CA PRO A 250 -13.11 9.83 -15.95
C PRO A 250 -13.44 11.33 -16.11
N GLU A 251 -14.41 11.85 -15.38
CA GLU A 251 -14.79 13.26 -15.42
C GLU A 251 -13.71 14.14 -14.77
N TYR A 252 -13.21 13.72 -13.62
CA TYR A 252 -12.07 14.38 -12.99
C TYR A 252 -10.81 14.33 -13.87
N VAL A 253 -10.53 13.20 -14.52
CA VAL A 253 -9.42 13.07 -15.47
C VAL A 253 -9.56 14.03 -16.65
N ALA A 254 -10.76 14.18 -17.21
CA ALA A 254 -11.04 15.14 -18.30
C ALA A 254 -10.82 16.58 -17.82
N THR A 255 -11.31 16.92 -16.63
CA THR A 255 -11.12 18.24 -16.01
C THR A 255 -9.63 18.53 -15.76
N LEU A 256 -8.88 17.55 -15.27
CA LEU A 256 -7.44 17.68 -15.01
C LEU A 256 -6.65 17.91 -16.32
N ARG A 257 -6.98 17.18 -17.40
CA ARG A 257 -6.38 17.39 -18.71
C ARG A 257 -6.66 18.81 -19.25
N ALA A 258 -7.91 19.27 -19.16
CA ALA A 258 -8.27 20.62 -19.56
C ALA A 258 -7.52 21.70 -18.74
N GLN A 259 -7.30 21.44 -17.45
CA GLN A 259 -6.52 22.33 -16.59
C GLN A 259 -5.03 22.37 -17.00
N ILE A 260 -4.42 21.23 -17.32
CA ILE A 260 -3.03 21.14 -17.82
C ILE A 260 -2.87 21.94 -19.12
N GLU A 261 -3.78 21.77 -20.06
CA GLU A 261 -3.80 22.50 -21.33
C GLU A 261 -3.98 24.00 -21.09
N ARG A 262 -4.93 24.40 -20.27
CA ARG A 262 -5.19 25.80 -19.93
C ARG A 262 -3.97 26.53 -19.35
N TYR A 263 -3.15 25.83 -18.56
CA TYR A 263 -1.90 26.39 -18.01
C TYR A 263 -0.71 26.26 -18.96
N GLY A 264 -0.85 25.62 -20.12
CA GLY A 264 0.22 25.41 -21.09
C GLY A 264 1.33 24.47 -20.56
N LEU A 265 0.95 23.40 -19.87
CA LEU A 265 1.88 22.48 -19.22
C LEU A 265 1.98 21.11 -19.91
N ALA A 266 1.28 20.90 -21.04
CA ALA A 266 1.15 19.61 -21.69
C ALA A 266 2.51 18.97 -22.10
N ASP A 267 3.51 19.79 -22.45
CA ASP A 267 4.84 19.31 -22.82
C ASP A 267 5.69 18.86 -21.63
N ARG A 268 5.26 19.14 -20.39
CA ARG A 268 6.07 18.96 -19.17
C ARG A 268 5.39 18.08 -18.12
N LEU A 269 4.07 17.95 -18.17
CA LEU A 269 3.27 17.24 -17.20
C LEU A 269 2.46 16.16 -17.89
N HIS A 270 2.75 14.90 -17.55
CA HIS A 270 2.23 13.74 -18.28
C HIS A 270 1.40 12.82 -17.40
N LEU A 271 0.13 12.58 -17.79
CA LEU A 271 -0.67 11.51 -17.24
C LEU A 271 -0.26 10.19 -17.91
N THR A 272 0.48 9.35 -17.20
CA THR A 272 1.07 8.13 -17.80
C THR A 272 0.11 6.94 -17.80
N GLY A 273 -1.00 7.03 -17.06
CA GLY A 273 -1.86 5.90 -16.77
C GLY A 273 -1.30 4.99 -15.68
N PRO A 274 -1.96 3.86 -15.43
CA PRO A 274 -1.55 2.90 -14.40
C PRO A 274 -0.23 2.24 -14.77
N ARG A 275 0.64 2.05 -13.78
CA ARG A 275 1.90 1.29 -13.89
C ARG A 275 2.03 0.34 -12.71
N THR A 276 2.55 -0.85 -12.95
CA THR A 276 2.81 -1.88 -11.95
C THR A 276 4.14 -2.57 -12.24
N GLY A 277 4.70 -3.30 -11.27
CA GLY A 277 5.92 -4.06 -11.45
C GLY A 277 7.07 -3.21 -12.00
N ALA A 278 7.76 -3.70 -13.02
CA ALA A 278 8.95 -3.06 -13.60
C ALA A 278 8.68 -1.64 -14.16
N ASP A 279 7.48 -1.36 -14.68
CA ASP A 279 7.14 -0.03 -15.21
C ASP A 279 6.96 1.00 -14.08
N LEU A 280 6.40 0.57 -12.93
CA LEU A 280 6.32 1.42 -11.74
C LEU A 280 7.72 1.64 -11.15
N ASP A 281 8.54 0.59 -11.08
CA ASP A 281 9.93 0.71 -10.65
C ASP A 281 10.74 1.68 -11.53
N ALA A 282 10.56 1.63 -12.85
CA ALA A 282 11.18 2.57 -13.79
C ALA A 282 10.71 4.01 -13.55
N SER A 283 9.42 4.20 -13.19
CA SER A 283 8.90 5.53 -12.86
C SER A 283 9.55 6.12 -11.62
N TYR A 284 9.72 5.32 -10.57
CA TYR A 284 10.46 5.74 -9.38
C TYR A 284 11.96 5.92 -9.67
N ALA A 285 12.57 5.03 -10.47
CA ALA A 285 13.99 5.11 -10.77
C ALA A 285 14.36 6.42 -11.50
N ALA A 286 13.47 6.96 -12.31
CA ALA A 286 13.64 8.22 -13.00
C ALA A 286 13.38 9.45 -12.12
N ALA A 287 12.77 9.30 -10.94
CA ALA A 287 12.32 10.42 -10.13
C ALA A 287 13.42 11.03 -9.27
N ASP A 288 13.46 12.36 -9.20
CA ASP A 288 14.31 13.14 -8.30
C ASP A 288 13.57 13.57 -7.02
N LEU A 289 12.25 13.72 -7.10
CA LEU A 289 11.35 14.11 -6.01
C LEU A 289 9.97 13.50 -6.19
N LEU A 290 9.40 12.95 -5.12
CA LEU A 290 7.98 12.60 -5.06
C LEU A 290 7.18 13.81 -4.58
N VAL A 291 6.05 14.13 -5.26
CA VAL A 291 5.10 15.14 -4.79
C VAL A 291 3.72 14.51 -4.66
N LEU A 292 3.12 14.58 -3.48
CA LEU A 292 1.81 14.01 -3.18
C LEU A 292 0.90 15.05 -2.52
N THR A 293 -0.24 15.36 -3.16
CA THR A 293 -1.11 16.48 -2.80
C THR A 293 -2.49 16.05 -2.29
N SER A 294 -2.55 14.87 -1.69
CA SER A 294 -3.79 14.23 -1.26
C SER A 294 -4.53 15.04 -0.19
N TYR A 295 -5.86 14.99 -0.23
CA TYR A 295 -6.75 15.51 0.82
C TYR A 295 -6.92 14.53 1.99
N ALA A 296 -6.83 13.24 1.70
CA ALA A 296 -6.92 12.18 2.70
C ALA A 296 -6.01 11.02 2.35
N GLU A 297 -5.26 10.53 3.34
CA GLU A 297 -4.41 9.34 3.27
C GLU A 297 -4.39 8.64 4.61
N THR A 298 -4.67 7.36 4.61
CA THR A 298 -4.56 6.57 5.84
C THR A 298 -3.12 6.18 6.16
N TYR A 299 -2.27 6.02 5.14
CA TYR A 299 -0.85 5.72 5.31
C TYR A 299 0.03 6.49 4.32
N GLY A 300 -0.13 6.24 3.00
CA GLY A 300 0.72 6.84 1.97
C GLY A 300 1.82 5.89 1.49
N MET A 301 1.46 4.72 0.97
CA MET A 301 2.43 3.73 0.47
C MET A 301 3.39 4.31 -0.56
N ALA A 302 2.92 5.19 -1.47
CA ALA A 302 3.78 5.86 -2.45
C ALA A 302 4.93 6.64 -1.80
N VAL A 303 4.72 7.22 -0.60
CA VAL A 303 5.76 7.90 0.17
C VAL A 303 6.82 6.91 0.63
N THR A 304 6.42 5.79 1.24
CA THR A 304 7.38 4.78 1.71
C THR A 304 8.09 4.07 0.57
N GLU A 305 7.43 3.86 -0.57
CA GLU A 305 8.04 3.33 -1.79
C GLU A 305 9.10 4.26 -2.37
N ALA A 306 8.84 5.58 -2.39
CA ALA A 306 9.82 6.59 -2.79
C ALA A 306 11.01 6.62 -1.81
N LEU A 307 10.73 6.66 -0.51
CA LEU A 307 11.77 6.67 0.53
C LEU A 307 12.60 5.38 0.53
N ALA A 308 12.01 4.22 0.21
CA ALA A 308 12.74 2.97 0.01
C ALA A 308 13.76 3.04 -1.13
N ARG A 309 13.58 3.98 -2.06
CA ARG A 309 14.49 4.29 -3.17
C ARG A 309 15.37 5.52 -2.93
N GLY A 310 15.28 6.11 -1.72
CA GLY A 310 16.04 7.31 -1.36
C GLY A 310 15.56 8.59 -2.04
N ILE A 311 14.33 8.61 -2.55
CA ILE A 311 13.71 9.77 -3.18
C ILE A 311 13.09 10.64 -2.08
N PRO A 312 13.43 11.93 -1.97
CA PRO A 312 12.78 12.87 -1.06
C PRO A 312 11.32 13.11 -1.43
N VAL A 313 10.57 13.68 -0.48
CA VAL A 313 9.12 13.83 -0.62
C VAL A 313 8.69 15.27 -0.31
N ILE A 314 7.77 15.82 -1.10
CA ILE A 314 6.88 16.92 -0.68
C ILE A 314 5.46 16.33 -0.64
N ALA A 315 4.80 16.43 0.51
CA ALA A 315 3.45 15.89 0.66
C ALA A 315 2.58 16.80 1.52
N THR A 316 1.27 16.66 1.39
CA THR A 316 0.31 17.32 2.28
C THR A 316 0.37 16.72 3.68
N ASP A 317 0.16 17.56 4.71
CA ASP A 317 0.10 17.17 6.12
C ASP A 317 -1.29 16.63 6.46
N VAL A 318 -1.61 15.43 5.97
CA VAL A 318 -2.90 14.78 6.18
C VAL A 318 -2.77 13.33 6.60
N GLY A 319 -3.63 12.89 7.48
CA GLY A 319 -3.80 11.48 7.83
C GLY A 319 -2.53 10.81 8.33
N GLY A 320 -2.16 9.72 7.70
CA GLY A 320 -0.94 8.94 7.99
C GLY A 320 0.32 9.42 7.27
N LEU A 321 0.26 10.48 6.43
CA LEU A 321 1.44 10.95 5.68
C LEU A 321 2.60 11.39 6.57
N PRO A 322 2.38 12.09 7.73
CA PRO A 322 3.47 12.39 8.66
C PRO A 322 4.18 11.14 9.17
N GLU A 323 3.45 10.05 9.43
CA GLU A 323 4.01 8.77 9.86
C GLU A 323 4.81 8.08 8.75
N ALA A 324 4.29 8.11 7.52
CA ALA A 324 4.97 7.55 6.35
C ALA A 324 6.30 8.27 6.05
N VAL A 325 6.30 9.60 6.06
CA VAL A 325 7.51 10.41 5.93
C VAL A 325 8.49 10.08 7.07
N GLY A 326 8.05 10.17 8.30
CA GLY A 326 8.83 9.84 9.49
C GLY A 326 10.19 10.52 9.56
N ARG A 327 11.16 9.85 10.18
CA ARG A 327 12.53 10.35 10.33
C ARG A 327 13.56 9.27 10.02
N ALA A 328 14.72 9.67 9.53
CA ALA A 328 15.90 8.82 9.48
C ALA A 328 16.47 8.55 10.88
N PRO A 329 17.29 7.50 11.08
CA PRO A 329 17.87 7.18 12.39
C PRO A 329 18.70 8.31 13.02
N ASP A 330 19.28 9.19 12.22
CA ASP A 330 20.01 10.39 12.66
C ASP A 330 19.11 11.58 13.00
N GLY A 331 17.78 11.40 12.91
CA GLY A 331 16.77 12.43 13.14
C GLY A 331 16.43 13.28 11.91
N GLY A 332 17.11 13.09 10.78
CA GLY A 332 16.85 13.81 9.54
C GLY A 332 15.43 13.55 9.03
N VAL A 333 14.77 14.60 8.52
CA VAL A 333 13.42 14.49 7.93
C VAL A 333 13.56 14.37 6.41
N PRO A 334 13.05 13.29 5.81
CA PRO A 334 13.26 13.00 4.38
C PRO A 334 12.28 13.71 3.44
N GLY A 335 11.40 14.54 3.98
CA GLY A 335 10.38 15.24 3.20
C GLY A 335 9.93 16.53 3.85
N ILE A 336 9.10 17.25 3.13
CA ILE A 336 8.45 18.49 3.57
C ILE A 336 6.95 18.24 3.57
N LEU A 337 6.30 18.57 4.68
CA LEU A 337 4.85 18.51 4.81
C LEU A 337 4.28 19.92 4.65
N VAL A 338 3.25 20.04 3.80
CA VAL A 338 2.57 21.32 3.51
C VAL A 338 1.09 21.23 3.89
N PRO A 339 0.42 22.35 4.20
CA PRO A 339 -1.02 22.34 4.41
C PRO A 339 -1.76 21.74 3.20
N PRO A 340 -2.84 20.98 3.40
CA PRO A 340 -3.70 20.56 2.31
C PRO A 340 -4.37 21.79 1.67
N GLU A 341 -4.79 21.64 0.42
CA GLU A 341 -5.50 22.69 -0.36
C GLU A 341 -4.70 23.99 -0.58
N ASP A 342 -3.40 24.00 -0.33
CA ASP A 342 -2.55 25.16 -0.49
C ASP A 342 -1.51 24.96 -1.62
N PRO A 343 -1.88 25.20 -2.89
CA PRO A 343 -0.94 25.10 -4.00
C PRO A 343 0.19 26.15 -3.94
N ALA A 344 -0.01 27.27 -3.21
CA ALA A 344 1.05 28.26 -3.03
C ALA A 344 2.15 27.75 -2.09
N ALA A 345 1.79 27.03 -1.02
CA ALA A 345 2.76 26.35 -0.16
C ALA A 345 3.55 25.29 -0.93
N ILE A 346 2.89 24.47 -1.74
CA ILE A 346 3.56 23.49 -2.60
C ILE A 346 4.54 24.20 -3.57
N ALA A 347 4.10 25.28 -4.21
CA ALA A 347 4.95 26.06 -5.13
C ALA A 347 6.16 26.68 -4.43
N ALA A 348 6.00 27.17 -3.19
CA ALA A 348 7.09 27.72 -2.39
C ALA A 348 8.16 26.65 -2.07
N GLU A 349 7.72 25.45 -1.66
CA GLU A 349 8.64 24.34 -1.40
C GLU A 349 9.33 23.81 -2.68
N LEU A 350 8.62 23.80 -3.79
CA LEU A 350 9.25 23.52 -5.09
C LEU A 350 10.31 24.57 -5.45
N ARG A 351 10.06 25.86 -5.21
CA ARG A 351 11.09 26.91 -5.41
C ARG A 351 12.31 26.69 -4.52
N GLY A 352 12.11 26.32 -3.25
CA GLY A 352 13.19 25.92 -2.35
C GLY A 352 13.96 24.71 -2.88
N TRP A 353 13.25 23.66 -3.34
CA TRP A 353 13.87 22.47 -3.94
C TRP A 353 14.74 22.83 -5.15
N PHE A 354 14.27 23.66 -6.06
CA PHE A 354 15.04 24.07 -7.26
C PHE A 354 16.13 25.07 -6.96
N GLY A 355 15.91 26.04 -6.07
CA GLY A 355 16.80 27.16 -5.80
C GLY A 355 17.90 26.88 -4.76
N GLU A 356 17.66 25.96 -3.80
CA GLU A 356 18.51 25.78 -2.63
C GLU A 356 19.23 24.41 -2.62
N PRO A 357 20.49 24.32 -3.08
CA PRO A 357 21.26 23.07 -3.08
C PRO A 357 21.37 22.41 -1.70
N ASP A 358 21.40 23.18 -0.61
CA ASP A 358 21.52 22.68 0.75
C ASP A 358 20.24 21.98 1.20
N VAL A 359 19.08 22.50 0.83
CA VAL A 359 17.78 21.84 1.05
C VAL A 359 17.77 20.49 0.37
N ARG A 360 18.14 20.43 -0.91
CA ARG A 360 18.20 19.17 -1.67
C ARG A 360 19.17 18.17 -1.04
N ARG A 361 20.38 18.59 -0.68
CA ARG A 361 21.38 17.70 -0.07
C ARG A 361 20.85 17.11 1.24
N ARG A 362 20.27 17.96 2.10
CA ARG A 362 19.68 17.54 3.38
C ARG A 362 18.55 16.54 3.18
N LEU A 363 17.59 16.83 2.31
CA LEU A 363 16.44 15.96 2.05
C LEU A 363 16.88 14.62 1.44
N LYS A 364 17.79 14.62 0.47
CA LYS A 364 18.32 13.38 -0.13
C LYS A 364 19.10 12.53 0.87
N ALA A 365 19.91 13.16 1.72
CA ALA A 365 20.62 12.43 2.77
C ALA A 365 19.65 11.77 3.75
N ALA A 366 18.64 12.51 4.21
CA ALA A 366 17.61 12.00 5.11
C ALA A 366 16.76 10.90 4.45
N ALA A 367 16.39 11.03 3.16
CA ALA A 367 15.65 10.01 2.43
C ALA A 367 16.46 8.71 2.30
N ARG A 368 17.75 8.79 2.02
CA ARG A 368 18.65 7.63 2.02
C ARG A 368 18.78 6.98 3.41
N GLY A 369 18.88 7.79 4.47
CA GLY A 369 18.93 7.30 5.85
C GLY A 369 17.62 6.63 6.27
N ARG A 370 16.46 7.17 5.88
CA ARG A 370 15.12 6.65 6.22
C ARG A 370 14.90 5.21 5.73
N ARG A 371 15.52 4.79 4.64
CA ARG A 371 15.41 3.43 4.09
C ARG A 371 15.63 2.33 5.13
N SER A 372 16.62 2.50 6.00
CA SER A 372 16.93 1.51 7.03
C SER A 372 15.92 1.45 8.19
N ALA A 373 15.05 2.46 8.30
CA ALA A 373 14.02 2.55 9.32
C ALA A 373 12.60 2.26 8.78
N LEU A 374 12.47 1.91 7.48
CA LEU A 374 11.21 1.45 6.92
C LEU A 374 10.92 0.01 7.37
N GLY A 375 9.70 -0.24 7.81
CA GLY A 375 9.22 -1.60 8.09
C GLY A 375 9.05 -2.40 6.80
N GLY A 376 9.47 -3.67 6.81
CA GLY A 376 9.20 -4.59 5.69
C GLY A 376 7.85 -5.31 5.87
N TRP A 377 7.35 -5.89 4.79
CA TRP A 377 6.07 -6.62 4.76
C TRP A 377 5.99 -7.80 5.74
N ALA A 378 7.12 -8.39 6.12
CA ALA A 378 7.16 -9.41 7.16
C ALA A 378 6.68 -8.88 8.53
N ALA A 379 6.85 -7.60 8.82
CA ALA A 379 6.31 -6.99 10.05
C ALA A 379 4.77 -6.85 9.97
N THR A 380 4.25 -6.44 8.82
CA THR A 380 2.81 -6.38 8.52
C THR A 380 2.16 -7.75 8.71
N ALA A 381 2.72 -8.78 8.04
CA ALA A 381 2.20 -10.14 8.12
C ALA A 381 2.26 -10.72 9.54
N ARG A 382 3.33 -10.42 10.30
CA ARG A 382 3.44 -10.81 11.71
C ARG A 382 2.37 -10.16 12.58
N SER A 383 2.10 -8.87 12.38
CA SER A 383 1.05 -8.14 13.11
C SER A 383 -0.32 -8.76 12.82
N LEU A 384 -0.65 -8.96 11.54
CA LEU A 384 -1.89 -9.62 11.12
C LEU A 384 -2.03 -11.03 11.69
N ALA A 385 -1.01 -11.87 11.55
CA ALA A 385 -1.00 -13.23 12.09
C ALA A 385 -1.24 -13.24 13.61
N GLY A 386 -0.66 -12.27 14.33
CA GLY A 386 -0.87 -12.08 15.76
C GLY A 386 -2.32 -11.71 16.09
N VAL A 387 -2.95 -10.81 15.34
CA VAL A 387 -4.37 -10.44 15.53
C VAL A 387 -5.27 -11.63 15.25
N LEU A 388 -5.13 -12.25 14.07
CA LEU A 388 -5.93 -13.41 13.68
C LEU A 388 -5.81 -14.57 14.68
N GLY A 389 -4.61 -14.78 15.23
CA GLY A 389 -4.35 -15.82 16.23
C GLY A 389 -4.98 -15.59 17.60
N ARG A 390 -5.32 -14.33 17.93
CA ARG A 390 -5.95 -13.95 19.21
C ARG A 390 -7.45 -13.68 19.10
N LEU A 391 -8.05 -13.79 17.90
CA LEU A 391 -9.50 -13.64 17.78
C LEU A 391 -10.21 -14.61 18.75
N PRO A 392 -11.15 -14.11 19.56
CA PRO A 392 -11.92 -14.98 20.45
C PRO A 392 -12.71 -16.01 19.64
N GLY A 393 -12.96 -17.18 20.22
CA GLY A 393 -13.92 -18.13 19.64
C GLY A 393 -15.30 -17.48 19.50
N ALA A 394 -16.03 -17.88 18.48
CA ALA A 394 -17.39 -17.39 18.30
C ALA A 394 -18.24 -17.68 19.54
N PRO A 395 -19.15 -16.77 19.95
CA PRO A 395 -20.05 -17.04 21.07
C PRO A 395 -20.85 -18.32 20.77
N ARG A 396 -20.78 -19.29 21.67
CA ARG A 396 -21.59 -20.49 21.50
C ARG A 396 -23.05 -20.08 21.58
N ARG A 397 -23.83 -20.32 20.52
CA ARG A 397 -25.28 -20.20 20.60
C ARG A 397 -25.75 -21.14 21.73
N ALA A 398 -26.45 -20.58 22.72
CA ALA A 398 -27.15 -21.38 23.68
C ALA A 398 -28.19 -22.20 22.91
N ALA A 399 -28.11 -23.55 23.02
CA ALA A 399 -28.99 -24.49 22.37
C ALA A 399 -30.44 -24.36 22.90
#